data_5cda63291e5ba7dd11175739c12fffbc
#
_entry.id   5cda63291e5ba7dd11175739c12fffbc
#
_cell.length_a   1.000
_cell.length_b   1.000
_cell.length_c   1.000
_cell.angle_alpha   90.00
_cell.angle_beta   90.00
_cell.angle_gamma   90.00
#
_symmetry.space_group_name_H-M   'P 1'
#
loop_
_entity.id
_entity.type
_entity.pdbx_description
1 polymer ?
#
loop_
_entity_poly.entity_id
_entity_poly.type
_entity_poly.pdbx_seq_one_letter_code
_entity_poly.pdbx_strand_id
1 'polypeptide(L)'
;MITAIVLINTAQGSTAEVAQALIGLPGITEAYSVAGAYDLVAIVRVGDHEKLADLIAGRVQKVSGIVATNTLIAFQAYSQRDLEAMWDIGNDEPIR
;
A
#
# COMPACT_ATOMS: atom_id res chain seq x y z
N MET A 1 4.34 -5.44 -11.99
CA MET A 1 3.46 -4.74 -11.05
C MET A 1 4.27 -4.13 -9.92
N ILE A 2 3.94 -2.93 -9.55
CA ILE A 2 4.66 -2.20 -8.50
C ILE A 2 3.77 -2.13 -7.27
N THR A 3 4.34 -2.47 -6.11
CA THR A 3 3.66 -2.35 -4.83
C THR A 3 4.29 -1.21 -4.05
N ALA A 4 3.47 -0.36 -3.48
CA ALA A 4 3.91 0.71 -2.61
C ALA A 4 3.08 0.71 -1.33
N ILE A 5 3.69 1.18 -0.26
CA ILE A 5 3.04 1.32 1.03
C ILE A 5 3.06 2.81 1.36
N VAL A 6 1.89 3.39 1.52
CA VAL A 6 1.76 4.81 1.79
C VAL A 6 1.37 5.01 3.25
N LEU A 7 2.24 5.65 4.00
CA LEU A 7 2.01 5.96 5.40
C LEU A 7 1.41 7.36 5.47
N ILE A 8 0.28 7.51 6.12
CA ILE A 8 -0.52 8.73 6.02
C ILE A 8 -0.87 9.25 7.41
N ASN A 9 -0.66 10.55 7.59
CA ASN A 9 -1.21 11.26 8.74
C ASN A 9 -2.41 12.09 8.28
N THR A 10 -3.47 12.02 9.06
CA THR A 10 -4.73 12.70 8.76
C THR A 10 -5.00 13.81 9.77
N ALA A 11 -5.81 14.77 9.35
CA ALA A 11 -6.32 15.79 10.25
C ALA A 11 -7.20 15.12 11.32
N GLN A 12 -7.24 15.73 12.48
CA GLN A 12 -8.01 15.20 13.60
C GLN A 12 -9.47 15.00 13.21
N GLY A 13 -9.97 13.79 13.45
CA GLY A 13 -11.35 13.45 13.14
C GLY A 13 -11.61 13.07 11.69
N SER A 14 -10.60 13.07 10.83
CA SER A 14 -10.77 12.84 9.39
C SER A 14 -10.34 11.45 8.94
N THR A 15 -9.83 10.61 9.83
CA THR A 15 -9.22 9.33 9.45
C THR A 15 -10.17 8.45 8.65
N ALA A 16 -11.39 8.27 9.12
CA ALA A 16 -12.35 7.40 8.45
C ALA A 16 -12.74 7.92 7.07
N GLU A 17 -12.95 9.22 6.94
CA GLU A 17 -13.29 9.83 5.66
C GLU A 17 -12.17 9.72 4.65
N VAL A 18 -10.93 9.93 5.11
CA VAL A 18 -9.75 9.78 4.27
C VAL A 18 -9.63 8.34 3.79
N ALA A 19 -9.80 7.37 4.69
CA ALA A 19 -9.74 5.95 4.33
C ALA A 19 -10.77 5.61 3.25
N GLN A 20 -12.00 6.09 3.40
CA GLN A 20 -13.06 5.85 2.41
C GLN A 20 -12.70 6.46 1.05
N ALA A 21 -12.15 7.67 1.06
CA ALA A 21 -11.73 8.30 -0.19
C ALA A 21 -10.59 7.55 -0.86
N LEU A 22 -9.64 7.04 -0.08
CA LEU A 22 -8.50 6.32 -0.61
C LEU A 22 -8.90 5.02 -1.30
N ILE A 23 -9.77 4.22 -0.68
CA ILE A 23 -10.15 2.93 -1.26
C ILE A 23 -10.99 3.09 -2.53
N GLY A 24 -11.50 4.28 -2.79
CA GLY A 24 -12.19 4.59 -4.04
C GLY A 24 -11.25 4.90 -5.19
N LEU A 25 -9.94 5.05 -4.94
CA LEU A 25 -8.98 5.39 -5.98
C LEU A 25 -8.44 4.12 -6.66
N PRO A 26 -8.36 4.13 -8.01
CA PRO A 26 -7.78 3.00 -8.73
C PRO A 26 -6.33 2.78 -8.32
N GLY A 27 -5.96 1.55 -8.00
CA GLY A 27 -4.60 1.21 -7.60
C GLY A 27 -4.41 1.06 -6.10
N ILE A 28 -5.32 1.58 -5.29
CA ILE A 28 -5.29 1.35 -3.85
C ILE A 28 -6.12 0.11 -3.56
N THR A 29 -5.46 -0.93 -3.08
CA THR A 29 -6.11 -2.22 -2.86
C THR A 29 -6.70 -2.34 -1.46
N GLU A 30 -6.10 -1.70 -0.49
CA GLU A 30 -6.55 -1.74 0.90
C GLU A 30 -6.01 -0.54 1.65
N ALA A 31 -6.68 -0.20 2.72
CA ALA A 31 -6.22 0.83 3.64
C ALA A 31 -6.52 0.37 5.06
N TYR A 32 -5.58 0.60 5.95
CA TYR A 32 -5.68 0.20 7.35
C TYR A 32 -5.58 1.43 8.24
N SER A 33 -6.45 1.49 9.23
CA SER A 33 -6.29 2.41 10.34
C SER A 33 -5.30 1.78 11.32
N VAL A 34 -4.29 2.51 11.72
CA VAL A 34 -3.21 1.97 12.52
C VAL A 34 -2.95 2.84 13.75
N ALA A 35 -2.30 2.25 14.74
CA ALA A 35 -1.83 2.98 15.91
C ALA A 35 -0.32 3.20 15.76
N GLY A 36 0.16 4.33 16.24
CA GLY A 36 1.58 4.66 16.22
C GLY A 36 1.83 6.02 15.57
N ALA A 37 2.92 6.13 14.83
CA ALA A 37 3.34 7.39 14.26
C ALA A 37 2.45 7.87 13.10
N TYR A 38 1.68 6.97 12.52
CA TYR A 38 0.78 7.27 11.39
C TYR A 38 -0.64 6.88 11.73
N ASP A 39 -1.60 7.47 10.99
CA ASP A 39 -3.01 7.20 11.19
C ASP A 39 -3.54 6.13 10.24
N LEU A 40 -3.05 6.13 9.02
CA LEU A 40 -3.47 5.18 7.99
C LEU A 40 -2.27 4.61 7.25
N VAL A 41 -2.45 3.39 6.77
CA VAL A 41 -1.51 2.74 5.84
C VAL A 41 -2.32 2.28 4.65
N ALA A 42 -1.93 2.72 3.45
CA ALA A 42 -2.58 2.30 2.22
C ALA A 42 -1.64 1.41 1.43
N ILE A 43 -2.17 0.33 0.89
CA ILE A 43 -1.42 -0.57 0.02
C ILE A 43 -1.79 -0.25 -1.41
N VAL A 44 -0.76 0.00 -2.22
CA VAL A 44 -0.91 0.39 -3.61
C VAL A 44 -0.32 -0.69 -4.50
N ARG A 45 -1.06 -1.07 -5.54
CA ARG A 45 -0.57 -1.96 -6.59
C ARG A 45 -0.94 -1.38 -7.94
N VAL A 46 0.06 -1.02 -8.72
CA VAL A 46 -0.11 -0.41 -10.03
C VAL A 46 0.82 -1.07 -11.03
N GLY A 47 0.55 -0.86 -12.32
CA GLY A 47 1.28 -1.53 -13.40
C GLY A 47 2.70 -1.03 -13.60
N ASP A 48 2.95 0.26 -13.38
CA ASP A 48 4.25 0.87 -13.65
C ASP A 48 4.47 2.11 -12.77
N HIS A 49 5.68 2.67 -12.86
CA HIS A 49 6.06 3.84 -12.06
C HIS A 49 5.30 5.10 -12.43
N GLU A 50 4.92 5.24 -13.69
CA GLU A 50 4.15 6.41 -14.14
C GLU A 50 2.77 6.41 -13.48
N LYS A 51 2.13 5.26 -13.43
CA LYS A 51 0.84 5.12 -12.75
C LYS A 51 0.96 5.34 -11.25
N LEU A 52 2.07 4.93 -10.66
CA LEU A 52 2.33 5.21 -9.25
C LEU A 52 2.43 6.71 -9.01
N ALA A 53 3.19 7.41 -9.83
CA ALA A 53 3.36 8.86 -9.70
C ALA A 53 2.02 9.59 -9.87
N ASP A 54 1.23 9.19 -10.86
CA ASP A 54 -0.08 9.78 -11.10
C ASP A 54 -1.01 9.57 -9.91
N LEU A 55 -1.00 8.38 -9.33
CA LEU A 55 -1.83 8.07 -8.18
C LEU A 55 -1.41 8.89 -6.96
N ILE A 56 -0.13 8.87 -6.63
CA ILE A 56 0.36 9.55 -5.41
C ILE A 56 0.27 11.06 -5.56
N ALA A 57 0.87 11.62 -6.61
CA ALA A 57 0.93 13.06 -6.77
C ALA A 57 -0.38 13.65 -7.29
N GLY A 58 -1.08 12.92 -8.15
CA GLY A 58 -2.26 13.44 -8.81
C GLY A 58 -3.57 13.17 -8.08
N ARG A 59 -3.64 12.15 -7.25
CA ARG A 59 -4.90 11.76 -6.62
C ARG A 59 -4.82 11.73 -5.10
N VAL A 60 -3.85 11.01 -4.54
CA VAL A 60 -3.72 10.91 -3.08
C VAL A 60 -3.48 12.27 -2.46
N GLN A 61 -2.63 13.08 -3.06
CA GLN A 61 -2.32 14.41 -2.53
C GLN A 61 -3.51 15.36 -2.55
N LYS A 62 -4.54 15.04 -3.32
CA LYS A 62 -5.75 15.86 -3.41
C LYS A 62 -6.86 15.42 -2.47
N VAL A 63 -6.67 14.35 -1.74
CA VAL A 63 -7.66 13.88 -0.78
C VAL A 63 -7.69 14.84 0.41
N SER A 64 -8.87 15.39 0.67
CA SER A 64 -9.05 16.29 1.79
C SER A 64 -8.87 15.55 3.12
N GLY A 65 -8.17 16.17 4.05
CA GLY A 65 -7.93 15.59 5.37
C GLY A 65 -6.57 14.93 5.53
N ILE A 66 -5.80 14.80 4.46
CA ILE A 66 -4.44 14.29 4.55
C ILE A 66 -3.51 15.43 4.94
N VAL A 67 -2.72 15.21 5.99
CA VAL A 67 -1.74 16.19 6.48
C VAL A 67 -0.36 15.90 5.92
N ALA A 68 0.04 14.64 5.93
CA ALA A 68 1.36 14.23 5.46
C ALA A 68 1.31 12.80 4.94
N THR A 69 2.17 12.50 3.98
CA THR A 69 2.32 11.16 3.44
C THR A 69 3.79 10.78 3.35
N ASN A 70 4.05 9.49 3.47
CA ASN A 70 5.38 8.93 3.26
C ASN A 70 5.19 7.66 2.45
N THR A 71 5.70 7.64 1.23
CA THR A 71 5.51 6.52 0.31
C THR A 71 6.76 5.65 0.29
N LEU A 72 6.57 4.37 0.57
CA LEU A 72 7.62 3.37 0.51
C LEU A 72 7.35 2.47 -0.69
N ILE A 73 8.33 2.37 -1.58
CA ILE A 73 8.21 1.49 -2.75
C ILE A 73 8.80 0.14 -2.37
N ALA A 74 8.01 -0.93 -2.50
CA ALA A 74 8.47 -2.27 -2.19
C ALA A 74 9.30 -2.78 -3.37
N PHE A 75 10.52 -3.23 -3.09
CA PHE A 75 11.36 -3.83 -4.11
C PHE A 75 11.05 -5.30 -4.30
N GLN A 76 10.77 -5.99 -3.20
CA GLN A 76 10.63 -7.43 -3.25
C GLN A 76 9.72 -7.90 -2.11
N ALA A 77 8.85 -8.84 -2.42
CA ALA A 77 7.96 -9.43 -1.42
C ALA A 77 8.50 -10.80 -1.00
N TYR A 78 8.42 -11.06 0.27
CA TYR A 78 8.77 -12.35 0.84
C TYR A 78 7.55 -12.88 1.57
N SER A 79 7.18 -14.12 1.29
CA SER A 79 6.06 -14.75 1.96
C SER A 79 6.31 -16.24 2.07
N GLN A 80 5.57 -16.90 2.94
CA GLN A 80 5.66 -18.36 3.06
C GLN A 80 5.26 -19.03 1.76
N ARG A 81 4.30 -18.45 1.04
CA ARG A 81 3.85 -18.96 -0.24
C ARG A 81 4.96 -18.92 -1.29
N ASP A 82 5.72 -17.83 -1.34
CA ASP A 82 6.83 -17.68 -2.28
C ASP A 82 7.94 -18.67 -1.96
N LEU A 83 8.21 -18.88 -0.68
CA LEU A 83 9.21 -19.85 -0.25
C LEU A 83 8.79 -21.26 -0.64
N GLU A 84 7.54 -21.61 -0.47
CA GLU A 84 7.02 -22.93 -0.88
C GLU A 84 7.18 -23.13 -2.38
N ALA A 85 6.88 -22.13 -3.18
CA ALA A 85 7.03 -22.20 -4.62
C ALA A 85 8.49 -22.41 -5.02
N MET A 86 9.42 -21.74 -4.36
CA MET A 86 10.84 -21.90 -4.59
C MET A 86 11.33 -23.31 -4.27
N TRP A 87 10.84 -23.85 -3.15
CA TRP A 87 11.20 -25.20 -2.76
C TRP A 87 10.61 -26.26 -3.68
N ASP A 88 9.41 -26.03 -4.20
CA ASP A 88 8.77 -26.95 -5.13
C ASP A 88 9.54 -27.08 -6.45
N ILE A 89 10.27 -26.06 -6.84
CA ILE A 89 11.11 -26.09 -8.03
C ILE A 89 12.27 -27.07 -7.85
N GLY A 90 12.86 -27.13 -6.66
CA GLY A 90 14.04 -27.93 -6.39
C GLY A 90 13.81 -29.07 -5.38
N ASN A 91 12.62 -29.19 -4.84
CA ASN A 91 12.36 -30.11 -3.77
C ASN A 91 10.87 -30.44 -3.76
N ASP A 92 10.53 -31.72 -3.62
CA ASP A 92 9.16 -32.19 -3.65
C ASP A 92 8.40 -31.92 -2.37
N GLU A 93 9.07 -31.55 -1.29
CA GLU A 93 8.43 -31.33 -0.01
C GLU A 93 8.03 -29.86 0.17
N PRO A 94 6.77 -29.62 0.57
CA PRO A 94 6.34 -28.25 0.85
C PRO A 94 6.98 -27.72 2.13
N ILE A 95 7.17 -26.42 2.16
CA ILE A 95 7.66 -25.71 3.34
C ILE A 95 6.50 -25.39 4.26
N ARG A 96 6.76 -25.49 5.55
CA ARG A 96 5.79 -25.18 6.58
C ARG A 96 6.14 -23.91 7.32
#